data_a338ffa247c3bc1b2dc6405d2e1b7a41
#
_entry.id   a338ffa247c3bc1b2dc6405d2e1b7a41
#
_cell.length_a   1.000
_cell.length_b   1.000
_cell.length_c   1.000
_cell.angle_alpha   90.00
_cell.angle_beta   90.00
_cell.angle_gamma   90.00
#
_symmetry.space_group_name_H-M   'P 1'
#
loop_
_entity.id
_entity.type
_entity.pdbx_description
1 polymer ?
#
loop_
_entity_poly.entity_id
_entity_poly.type
_entity_poly.pdbx_seq_one_letter_code
_entity_poly.pdbx_strand_id
1 'polypeptide(L)'
;MKKVLSDTKLKQELTILANKLNSKCEEVGGGITFICVLNGGFMFFSDLVKLIKYPIKIDFIQCKSYNDMQQQELTIIKDIDSNIQDHTIFIVDDILDSGNTMRHLQTHLGAERHGAKNIFTVTAVHKENVDFPNNYFIYKQPDNVNPWYVGYGMDDKGYNRNLNSINAV
;
A
#
# COMPACT_ATOMS: atom_id res chain seq x y z
N MET A 1 -1.49 -9.34 22.29
CA MET A 1 -0.80 -8.94 21.05
C MET A 1 0.58 -9.58 20.99
N LYS A 2 0.87 -10.28 19.89
CA LYS A 2 2.21 -10.82 19.60
C LYS A 2 2.92 -9.90 18.62
N LYS A 3 4.11 -9.42 18.95
CA LYS A 3 4.91 -8.56 18.06
C LYS A 3 5.40 -9.36 16.85
N VAL A 4 5.09 -8.91 15.64
CA VAL A 4 5.49 -9.50 14.36
C VAL A 4 6.72 -8.79 13.82
N LEU A 5 6.67 -7.46 13.71
CA LEU A 5 7.82 -6.63 13.37
C LEU A 5 7.97 -5.51 14.40
N SER A 6 9.17 -5.42 14.98
CA SER A 6 9.53 -4.31 15.87
C SER A 6 9.79 -3.02 15.06
N ASP A 7 9.73 -1.86 15.71
CA ASP A 7 10.10 -0.58 15.09
C ASP A 7 11.49 -0.61 14.45
N THR A 8 12.48 -1.19 15.11
CA THR A 8 13.83 -1.33 14.55
C THR A 8 13.84 -2.18 13.28
N LYS A 9 13.13 -3.32 13.29
CA LYS A 9 13.06 -4.21 12.12
C LYS A 9 12.30 -3.57 10.97
N LEU A 10 11.20 -2.87 11.27
CA LEU A 10 10.45 -2.08 10.28
C LEU A 10 11.35 -1.07 9.56
N LYS A 11 12.13 -0.29 10.31
CA LYS A 11 13.06 0.70 9.74
C LYS A 11 14.13 0.08 8.84
N GLN A 12 14.65 -1.10 9.23
CA GLN A 12 15.59 -1.85 8.40
C GLN A 12 14.96 -2.31 7.08
N GLU A 13 13.81 -2.97 7.15
CA GLU A 13 13.11 -3.48 5.96
C GLU A 13 12.63 -2.32 5.06
N LEU A 14 12.18 -1.22 5.65
CA LEU A 14 11.79 -0.02 4.93
C LEU A 14 12.96 0.57 4.13
N THR A 15 14.16 0.60 4.71
CA THR A 15 15.36 1.06 4.02
C THR A 15 15.72 0.17 2.83
N ILE A 16 15.61 -1.16 3.00
CA ILE A 16 15.85 -2.12 1.92
C ILE A 16 14.83 -1.91 0.79
N LEU A 17 13.56 -1.78 1.15
CA LEU A 17 12.48 -1.52 0.20
C LEU A 17 12.69 -0.21 -0.55
N ALA A 18 12.99 0.87 0.15
CA ALA A 18 13.21 2.18 -0.45
C ALA A 18 14.38 2.17 -1.45
N ASN A 19 15.45 1.42 -1.19
CA ASN A 19 16.54 1.27 -2.13
C ASN A 19 16.10 0.57 -3.42
N LYS A 20 15.27 -0.49 -3.33
CA LYS A 20 14.69 -1.16 -4.51
C LYS A 20 13.79 -0.21 -5.30
N LEU A 21 12.97 0.58 -4.62
CA LEU A 21 12.07 1.54 -5.26
C LEU A 21 12.85 2.71 -5.90
N ASN A 22 13.92 3.19 -5.27
CA ASN A 22 14.79 4.21 -5.87
C ASN A 22 15.39 3.71 -7.19
N SER A 23 15.94 2.48 -7.22
CA SER A 23 16.44 1.88 -8.45
C SER A 23 15.35 1.72 -9.51
N LYS A 24 14.13 1.34 -9.09
CA LYS A 24 13.00 1.23 -10.02
C LYS A 24 12.56 2.59 -10.56
N CYS A 25 12.54 3.62 -9.75
CA CYS A 25 12.23 4.98 -10.19
C CYS A 25 13.23 5.48 -11.23
N GLU A 26 14.52 5.22 -11.03
CA GLU A 26 15.57 5.58 -11.99
C GLU A 26 15.43 4.79 -13.31
N GLU A 27 15.10 3.49 -13.23
CA GLU A 27 14.89 2.62 -14.38
C GLU A 27 13.73 3.09 -15.26
N VAL A 28 12.57 3.42 -14.66
CA VAL A 28 11.37 3.79 -15.41
C VAL A 28 11.39 5.24 -15.88
N GLY A 29 12.02 6.11 -15.11
CA GLY A 29 12.14 7.55 -15.41
C GLY A 29 10.79 8.26 -15.57
N GLY A 30 10.83 9.53 -15.97
CA GLY A 30 9.63 10.31 -16.28
C GLY A 30 8.82 10.72 -15.06
N GLY A 31 7.52 10.92 -15.24
CA GLY A 31 6.59 11.27 -14.17
C GLY A 31 6.30 10.08 -13.26
N ILE A 32 6.53 10.24 -11.97
CA ILE A 32 6.28 9.21 -10.97
C ILE A 32 5.38 9.76 -9.87
N THR A 33 4.33 9.02 -9.54
CA THR A 33 3.41 9.37 -8.45
C THR A 33 3.25 8.20 -7.50
N PHE A 34 3.44 8.46 -6.22
CA PHE A 34 3.11 7.52 -5.14
C PHE A 34 1.73 7.87 -4.59
N ILE A 35 0.84 6.90 -4.56
CA ILE A 35 -0.55 7.07 -4.10
C ILE A 35 -0.76 6.23 -2.84
N CYS A 36 -1.06 6.91 -1.73
CA CYS A 36 -1.38 6.28 -0.45
C CYS A 36 -2.85 5.86 -0.40
N VAL A 37 -3.10 4.62 -0.04
CA VAL A 37 -4.46 4.14 0.27
C VAL A 37 -4.78 4.46 1.73
N LEU A 38 -5.76 5.32 1.94
CA LEU A 38 -6.21 5.73 3.28
C LEU A 38 -7.28 4.76 3.82
N ASN A 39 -7.35 4.54 5.16
CA ASN A 39 -6.49 5.18 6.18
C ASN A 39 -5.28 4.30 6.57
N GLY A 40 -5.31 3.01 6.31
CA GLY A 40 -4.32 2.05 6.82
C GLY A 40 -2.89 2.34 6.37
N GLY A 41 -2.73 2.67 5.09
CA GLY A 41 -1.42 2.86 4.46
C GLY A 41 -0.63 4.08 4.92
N PHE A 42 -1.24 5.06 5.61
CA PHE A 42 -0.63 6.38 5.78
C PHE A 42 0.67 6.39 6.60
N MET A 43 0.80 5.57 7.65
CA MET A 43 2.02 5.51 8.47
C MET A 43 3.19 4.95 7.66
N PHE A 44 2.96 3.80 7.03
CA PHE A 44 3.92 3.18 6.13
C PHE A 44 4.32 4.12 4.98
N PHE A 45 3.34 4.73 4.32
CA PHE A 45 3.54 5.69 3.24
C PHE A 45 4.40 6.88 3.67
N SER A 46 4.06 7.50 4.82
CA SER A 46 4.77 8.67 5.35
C SER A 46 6.27 8.39 5.58
N ASP A 47 6.60 7.20 6.09
CA ASP A 47 7.98 6.84 6.32
C ASP A 47 8.71 6.46 5.02
N LEU A 48 8.01 5.76 4.11
CA LEU A 48 8.57 5.31 2.84
C LEU A 48 8.96 6.48 1.93
N VAL A 49 8.05 7.44 1.71
CA VAL A 49 8.28 8.52 0.74
C VAL A 49 9.43 9.43 1.13
N LYS A 50 9.74 9.56 2.42
CA LYS A 50 10.92 10.30 2.92
C LYS A 50 12.26 9.67 2.51
N LEU A 51 12.27 8.39 2.17
CA LEU A 51 13.45 7.64 1.74
C LEU A 51 13.59 7.55 0.22
N ILE A 52 12.59 8.01 -0.53
CA ILE A 52 12.66 8.08 -2.00
C ILE A 52 13.46 9.32 -2.40
N LYS A 53 14.49 9.08 -3.21
CA LYS A 53 15.42 10.12 -3.66
C LYS A 53 15.03 10.71 -5.01
N TYR A 54 14.29 9.96 -5.82
CA TYR A 54 13.80 10.42 -7.11
C TYR A 54 12.71 11.48 -6.89
N PRO A 55 12.62 12.53 -7.73
CA PRO A 55 11.54 13.51 -7.67
C PRO A 55 10.18 12.83 -7.94
N ILE A 56 9.31 12.82 -6.96
CA ILE A 56 7.99 12.17 -7.04
C ILE A 56 6.86 13.15 -6.71
N LYS A 57 5.69 12.90 -7.28
CA LYS A 57 4.44 13.43 -6.75
C LYS A 57 3.89 12.47 -5.69
N ILE A 58 3.16 12.98 -4.73
CA ILE A 58 2.41 12.18 -3.75
C ILE A 58 0.93 12.55 -3.82
N ASP A 59 0.07 11.55 -3.68
CA ASP A 59 -1.38 11.74 -3.62
C ASP A 59 -2.01 10.70 -2.70
N PHE A 60 -3.32 10.83 -2.48
CA PHE A 60 -4.07 9.99 -1.56
C PHE A 60 -5.38 9.56 -2.20
N ILE A 61 -5.71 8.30 -2.03
CA ILE A 61 -6.99 7.72 -2.44
C ILE A 61 -7.62 7.03 -1.24
N GLN A 62 -8.94 7.08 -1.13
CA GLN A 62 -9.64 6.38 -0.05
C GLN A 62 -10.77 5.53 -0.61
N CYS A 63 -10.75 4.26 -0.24
CA CYS A 63 -11.76 3.29 -0.57
C CYS A 63 -12.53 2.85 0.67
N LYS A 64 -13.78 2.50 0.51
CA LYS A 64 -14.62 1.91 1.55
C LYS A 64 -15.35 0.68 1.00
N SER A 65 -15.28 -0.41 1.73
CA SER A 65 -16.10 -1.60 1.44
C SER A 65 -17.47 -1.43 2.07
N TYR A 66 -18.52 -1.59 1.28
CA TYR A 66 -19.87 -1.73 1.79
C TYR A 66 -20.23 -3.22 1.76
N ASN A 67 -20.59 -3.77 2.92
CA ASN A 67 -21.13 -5.12 3.01
C ASN A 67 -22.63 -5.02 2.77
N ASP A 68 -23.08 -5.16 1.54
CA ASP A 68 -24.46 -5.48 1.26
C ASP A 68 -24.61 -7.01 1.17
N MET A 69 -25.77 -7.55 1.52
CA MET A 69 -25.96 -9.01 1.71
C MET A 69 -25.63 -9.89 0.49
N GLN A 70 -25.26 -9.32 -0.65
CA GLN A 70 -24.99 -10.06 -1.89
C GLN A 70 -23.67 -9.73 -2.61
N GLN A 71 -23.02 -8.60 -2.35
CA GLN A 71 -21.72 -8.27 -2.94
C GLN A 71 -20.91 -7.30 -2.04
N GLN A 72 -19.59 -7.56 -1.92
CA GLN A 72 -18.66 -6.58 -1.40
C GLN A 72 -18.35 -5.59 -2.53
N GLU A 73 -19.03 -4.45 -2.53
CA GLU A 73 -18.72 -3.38 -3.47
C GLU A 73 -17.70 -2.43 -2.83
N LEU A 74 -16.61 -2.19 -3.54
CA LEU A 74 -15.59 -1.23 -3.13
C LEU A 74 -15.90 0.11 -3.80
N THR A 75 -16.13 1.14 -3.00
CA THR A 75 -16.41 2.49 -3.48
C THR A 75 -15.25 3.41 -3.16
N ILE A 76 -14.82 4.21 -4.14
CA ILE A 76 -13.84 5.28 -3.94
C ILE A 76 -14.59 6.49 -3.36
N ILE A 77 -14.26 6.85 -2.11
CA ILE A 77 -14.86 7.99 -1.40
C ILE A 77 -14.02 9.26 -1.46
N LYS A 78 -12.72 9.13 -1.70
CA LYS A 78 -11.81 10.20 -2.11
C LYS A 78 -10.97 9.71 -3.27
N ASP A 79 -11.07 10.38 -4.40
CA ASP A 79 -10.23 10.13 -5.58
C ASP A 79 -8.94 10.96 -5.49
N ILE A 80 -7.99 10.67 -6.36
CA ILE A 80 -6.77 11.45 -6.51
C ILE A 80 -7.06 12.84 -7.07
N ASP A 81 -6.26 13.81 -6.65
CA ASP A 81 -6.31 15.19 -7.15
C ASP A 81 -5.29 15.46 -8.26
N SER A 82 -4.23 14.66 -8.32
CA SER A 82 -3.13 14.81 -9.27
C SER A 82 -3.50 14.33 -10.68
N ASN A 83 -3.04 15.05 -11.69
CA ASN A 83 -2.97 14.49 -13.03
C ASN A 83 -1.82 13.47 -13.11
N ILE A 84 -2.15 12.22 -13.41
CA ILE A 84 -1.23 11.07 -13.52
C ILE A 84 -1.11 10.51 -14.93
N GLN A 85 -1.64 11.22 -15.92
CA GLN A 85 -1.53 10.82 -17.33
C GLN A 85 -0.05 10.53 -17.68
N ASP A 86 0.19 9.35 -18.25
CA ASP A 86 1.52 8.85 -18.63
C ASP A 86 2.52 8.66 -17.47
N HIS A 87 2.09 8.80 -16.22
CA HIS A 87 2.93 8.56 -15.05
C HIS A 87 3.09 7.07 -14.75
N THR A 88 4.20 6.70 -14.14
CA THR A 88 4.35 5.45 -13.41
C THR A 88 3.83 5.64 -11.99
N ILE A 89 2.94 4.75 -11.57
CA ILE A 89 2.23 4.85 -10.28
C ILE A 89 2.71 3.75 -9.35
N PHE A 90 2.96 4.12 -8.09
CA PHE A 90 3.14 3.19 -6.98
C PHE A 90 1.96 3.34 -6.01
N ILE A 91 1.06 2.34 -5.97
CA ILE A 91 -0.05 2.27 -5.01
C ILE A 91 0.52 1.70 -3.72
N VAL A 92 0.43 2.46 -2.63
CA VAL A 92 1.01 2.11 -1.33
C VAL A 92 -0.11 1.89 -0.31
N ASP A 93 -0.14 0.69 0.30
CA ASP A 93 -1.12 0.31 1.31
C ASP A 93 -0.47 -0.41 2.49
N ASP A 94 -1.19 -0.61 3.57
CA ASP A 94 -0.71 -1.32 4.76
C ASP A 94 -0.62 -2.83 4.52
N ILE A 95 -1.64 -3.44 3.91
CA ILE A 95 -1.74 -4.89 3.77
C ILE A 95 -2.37 -5.31 2.44
N LEU A 96 -1.77 -6.29 1.80
CA LEU A 96 -2.42 -7.04 0.72
C LEU A 96 -3.11 -8.28 1.32
N ASP A 97 -4.42 -8.18 1.54
CA ASP A 97 -5.24 -9.24 2.16
C ASP A 97 -5.90 -10.16 1.12
N SER A 98 -6.80 -9.64 0.30
CA SER A 98 -7.49 -10.37 -0.77
C SER A 98 -7.10 -9.94 -2.18
N GLY A 99 -6.43 -8.80 -2.29
CA GLY A 99 -6.11 -8.15 -3.56
C GLY A 99 -7.27 -7.35 -4.18
N ASN A 100 -8.46 -7.39 -3.60
CA ASN A 100 -9.64 -6.71 -4.18
C ASN A 100 -9.44 -5.18 -4.30
N THR A 101 -8.93 -4.54 -3.26
CA THR A 101 -8.62 -3.10 -3.28
C THR A 101 -7.63 -2.78 -4.39
N MET A 102 -6.56 -3.55 -4.50
CA MET A 102 -5.51 -3.31 -5.50
C MET A 102 -6.02 -3.53 -6.92
N ARG A 103 -6.82 -4.59 -7.19
CA ARG A 103 -7.45 -4.80 -8.50
C ARG A 103 -8.35 -3.64 -8.91
N HIS A 104 -9.19 -3.19 -7.98
CA HIS A 104 -10.09 -2.07 -8.21
C HIS A 104 -9.32 -0.79 -8.53
N LEU A 105 -8.29 -0.48 -7.73
CA LEU A 105 -7.46 0.71 -7.93
C LEU A 105 -6.63 0.64 -9.22
N GLN A 106 -6.08 -0.52 -9.58
CA GLN A 106 -5.37 -0.67 -10.87
C GLN A 106 -6.30 -0.39 -12.05
N THR A 107 -7.52 -0.92 -12.02
CA THR A 107 -8.51 -0.66 -13.06
C THR A 107 -8.88 0.81 -13.12
N HIS A 108 -9.13 1.43 -11.97
CA HIS A 108 -9.53 2.83 -11.88
C HIS A 108 -8.44 3.79 -12.38
N LEU A 109 -7.21 3.62 -11.92
CA LEU A 109 -6.08 4.50 -12.24
C LEU A 109 -5.53 4.26 -13.65
N GLY A 110 -5.69 3.03 -14.19
CA GLY A 110 -5.32 2.67 -15.55
C GLY A 110 -6.35 3.06 -16.60
N ALA A 111 -7.58 3.39 -16.21
CA ALA A 111 -8.64 3.81 -17.12
C ALA A 111 -8.26 5.12 -17.86
N GLU A 112 -8.84 5.34 -19.06
CA GLU A 112 -8.56 6.51 -19.89
C GLU A 112 -8.65 7.85 -19.15
N ARG A 113 -9.55 7.93 -18.16
CA ARG A 113 -9.72 9.13 -17.32
C ARG A 113 -8.44 9.54 -16.58
N HIS A 114 -7.66 8.58 -16.11
CA HIS A 114 -6.44 8.83 -15.33
C HIS A 114 -5.18 8.53 -16.13
N GLY A 115 -5.20 7.50 -16.98
CA GLY A 115 -4.17 7.21 -17.98
C GLY A 115 -2.80 6.87 -17.41
N ALA A 116 -2.73 6.18 -16.28
CA ALA A 116 -1.45 5.71 -15.73
C ALA A 116 -0.74 4.77 -16.73
N LYS A 117 0.55 5.00 -16.97
CA LYS A 117 1.35 4.21 -17.90
C LYS A 117 1.74 2.84 -17.32
N ASN A 118 2.23 2.83 -16.08
CA ASN A 118 2.58 1.62 -15.34
C ASN A 118 2.03 1.75 -13.93
N ILE A 119 1.60 0.63 -13.34
CA ILE A 119 1.10 0.59 -11.96
C ILE A 119 1.80 -0.53 -11.22
N PHE A 120 2.48 -0.17 -10.14
CA PHE A 120 3.11 -1.07 -9.18
C PHE A 120 2.41 -1.00 -7.83
N THR A 121 2.43 -2.09 -7.08
CA THR A 121 1.87 -2.18 -5.73
C THR A 121 2.96 -2.31 -4.69
N VAL A 122 2.77 -1.65 -3.57
CA VAL A 122 3.72 -1.61 -2.46
C VAL A 122 2.94 -1.75 -1.16
N THR A 123 3.24 -2.76 -0.34
CA THR A 123 2.53 -2.97 0.92
C THR A 123 3.49 -3.22 2.09
N ALA A 124 3.05 -2.91 3.30
CA ALA A 124 3.82 -3.29 4.47
C ALA A 124 3.73 -4.80 4.70
N VAL A 125 2.53 -5.37 4.58
CA VAL A 125 2.28 -6.81 4.76
C VAL A 125 1.75 -7.41 3.46
N HIS A 126 2.31 -8.54 3.05
CA HIS A 126 1.81 -9.39 1.97
C HIS A 126 1.33 -10.72 2.56
N LYS A 127 0.04 -11.03 2.43
CA LYS A 127 -0.51 -12.34 2.80
C LYS A 127 -0.20 -13.39 1.73
N GLU A 128 0.32 -14.55 2.13
CA GLU A 128 0.86 -15.56 1.23
C GLU A 128 -0.13 -16.07 0.15
N ASN A 129 -1.37 -16.34 0.55
CA ASN A 129 -2.35 -17.00 -0.32
C ASN A 129 -3.21 -16.00 -1.14
N VAL A 130 -2.64 -14.87 -1.51
CA VAL A 130 -3.35 -13.87 -2.31
C VAL A 130 -3.02 -14.04 -3.78
N ASP A 131 -4.02 -14.36 -4.59
CA ASP A 131 -3.91 -14.41 -6.05
C ASP A 131 -3.91 -12.99 -6.63
N PHE A 132 -2.83 -12.26 -6.34
CA PHE A 132 -2.57 -10.92 -6.85
C PHE A 132 -1.07 -10.64 -6.86
N PRO A 133 -0.50 -10.20 -7.99
CA PRO A 133 0.92 -9.88 -8.08
C PRO A 133 1.22 -8.62 -7.24
N ASN A 134 1.83 -8.79 -6.08
CA ASN A 134 2.35 -7.68 -5.29
C ASN A 134 3.83 -7.47 -5.64
N ASN A 135 4.14 -6.29 -6.14
CA ASN A 135 5.48 -6.02 -6.65
C ASN A 135 6.51 -5.80 -5.54
N TYR A 136 6.09 -5.15 -4.44
CA TYR A 136 6.99 -4.77 -3.34
C TYR A 136 6.31 -4.89 -1.99
N PHE A 137 7.01 -5.41 -1.00
CA PHE A 137 6.53 -5.51 0.39
C PHE A 137 7.70 -5.60 1.37
N ILE A 138 7.45 -5.32 2.65
CA ILE A 138 8.45 -5.47 3.72
C ILE A 138 8.30 -6.76 4.53
N TYR A 139 7.10 -7.31 4.62
CA TYR A 139 6.86 -8.55 5.36
C TYR A 139 5.93 -9.47 4.58
N LYS A 140 6.40 -10.71 4.37
CA LYS A 140 5.58 -11.80 3.83
C LYS A 140 5.06 -12.65 4.99
N GLN A 141 3.74 -12.76 5.08
CA GLN A 141 3.10 -13.59 6.10
C GLN A 141 3.45 -15.07 5.84
N PRO A 142 3.89 -15.83 6.86
CA PRO A 142 4.09 -17.26 6.69
C PRO A 142 2.77 -18.00 6.37
N ASP A 143 2.90 -19.11 5.65
CA ASP A 143 1.79 -20.03 5.40
C ASP A 143 1.17 -20.56 6.71
N ASN A 144 -0.09 -20.96 6.64
CA ASN A 144 -0.85 -21.57 7.73
C ASN A 144 -1.14 -20.69 8.96
N VAL A 145 -0.90 -19.39 8.87
CA VAL A 145 -1.34 -18.43 9.89
C VAL A 145 -2.22 -17.36 9.24
N ASN A 146 -3.24 -16.91 9.93
CA ASN A 146 -4.10 -15.83 9.46
C ASN A 146 -4.44 -14.87 10.61
N PRO A 147 -3.43 -14.17 11.16
CA PRO A 147 -3.66 -13.25 12.25
C PRO A 147 -4.35 -11.97 11.75
N TRP A 148 -5.01 -11.30 12.69
CA TRP A 148 -5.39 -9.92 12.51
C TRP A 148 -4.20 -9.03 12.87
N TYR A 149 -3.76 -8.19 11.93
CA TYR A 149 -2.64 -7.29 12.14
C TYR A 149 -3.10 -5.93 12.66
N VAL A 150 -2.33 -5.36 13.58
CA VAL A 150 -2.56 -4.03 14.15
C VAL A 150 -1.24 -3.27 14.32
N GLY A 151 -1.32 -1.97 14.31
CA GLY A 151 -0.17 -1.06 14.40
C GLY A 151 0.40 -0.67 13.04
N TYR A 152 1.21 0.35 13.03
CA TYR A 152 1.82 0.93 11.84
C TYR A 152 0.80 1.31 10.75
N GLY A 153 -0.33 1.87 11.19
CA GLY A 153 -1.47 2.27 10.36
C GLY A 153 -2.66 1.31 10.41
N MET A 154 -2.43 0.01 10.58
CA MET A 154 -3.47 -1.02 10.71
C MET A 154 -4.21 -0.91 12.05
N ASP A 155 -5.52 -1.17 12.05
CA ASP A 155 -6.34 -1.02 13.24
C ASP A 155 -7.08 -2.29 13.69
N ASP A 156 -7.52 -2.25 14.96
CA ASP A 156 -8.62 -3.05 15.47
C ASP A 156 -9.69 -2.10 15.99
N LYS A 157 -10.87 -2.12 15.35
CA LYS A 157 -12.03 -1.26 15.69
C LYS A 157 -11.68 0.23 15.80
N GLY A 158 -10.79 0.72 14.94
CA GLY A 158 -10.35 2.12 14.91
C GLY A 158 -9.16 2.43 15.83
N TYR A 159 -8.72 1.49 16.66
CA TYR A 159 -7.63 1.68 17.62
C TYR A 159 -6.31 1.07 17.14
N ASN A 160 -5.22 1.39 17.83
CA ASN A 160 -3.87 0.83 17.66
C ASN A 160 -3.12 1.25 16.40
N ARG A 161 -3.66 2.08 15.52
CA ARG A 161 -2.95 2.56 14.31
C ARG A 161 -1.62 3.25 14.63
N ASN A 162 -1.53 3.88 15.82
CA ASN A 162 -0.39 4.67 16.28
C ASN A 162 0.79 3.86 16.85
N LEU A 163 0.70 2.53 16.88
CA LEU A 163 1.82 1.70 17.34
C LEU A 163 2.95 1.72 16.30
N ASN A 164 4.21 1.88 16.77
CA ASN A 164 5.40 1.89 15.91
C ASN A 164 5.87 0.47 15.49
N SER A 165 5.01 -0.54 15.65
CA SER A 165 5.31 -1.94 15.36
C SER A 165 4.11 -2.61 14.71
N ILE A 166 4.34 -3.66 13.94
CA ILE A 166 3.27 -4.54 13.47
C ILE A 166 3.10 -5.67 14.47
N ASN A 167 1.88 -5.89 14.91
CA ASN A 167 1.53 -6.91 15.89
C ASN A 167 0.38 -7.77 15.37
N ALA A 168 0.30 -9.00 15.86
CA ALA A 168 -0.81 -9.93 15.62
C ALA A 168 -1.70 -10.02 16.87
N VAL A 169 -3.00 -9.99 16.67
CA VAL A 169 -4.04 -10.14 17.69
C VAL A 169 -4.70 -11.51 17.55
#